data_0663488b6c9ee4daa4061e5252fb3611
#
_entry.id   0663488b6c9ee4daa4061e5252fb3611
#
_cell.length_a   1.000
_cell.length_b   1.000
_cell.length_c   1.000
_cell.angle_alpha   90.00
_cell.angle_beta   90.00
_cell.angle_gamma   90.00
#
_symmetry.space_group_name_H-M   'P 1'
#
loop_
_entity.id
_entity.type
_entity.pdbx_description
1 polymer ?
#
loop_
_entity_poly.entity_id
_entity_poly.type
_entity_poly.pdbx_seq_one_letter_code
_entity_poly.pdbx_strand_id
1 'polypeptide(L)'
;MNDLKDMKRVLLKLSGEALAGDKKTGFDEATCRDVARQVRVLTEEGLQVAIVIGGGNFWRGRTSESMERTKADQIGMLATVMNCIYVADAFRAAGMETEVYTPFVCGSFTELFSKDKAVRDLEAGKV
;
A
#
# COMPACT_ATOMS: atom_id res chain seq x y z
N MET A 1 22.11 0.20 20.06
CA MET A 1 21.26 1.05 19.25
C MET A 1 21.22 0.57 17.82
N ASN A 2 20.04 0.39 17.27
CA ASN A 2 19.93 -0.10 15.91
C ASN A 2 20.43 0.89 14.93
N ASP A 3 21.43 0.49 14.24
CA ASP A 3 21.90 1.29 13.14
C ASP A 3 20.98 1.05 11.96
N LEU A 4 20.13 2.03 11.71
CA LEU A 4 19.34 2.09 10.47
C LEU A 4 20.25 1.90 9.25
N LYS A 5 21.53 2.13 9.43
CA LYS A 5 22.55 1.94 8.39
C LYS A 5 22.72 0.50 7.93
N ASP A 6 22.39 -0.46 8.80
CA ASP A 6 22.49 -1.88 8.48
C ASP A 6 21.17 -2.47 7.99
N MET A 7 20.12 -1.67 7.97
CA MET A 7 18.80 -2.09 7.51
C MET A 7 18.80 -2.21 5.98
N LYS A 8 18.38 -3.36 5.48
CA LYS A 8 18.32 -3.61 4.04
C LYS A 8 16.89 -3.63 3.49
N ARG A 9 15.94 -3.96 4.34
CA ARG A 9 14.54 -4.14 3.95
C ARG A 9 13.62 -3.63 5.05
N VAL A 10 12.58 -2.91 4.67
CA VAL A 10 11.57 -2.38 5.60
C VAL A 10 10.18 -2.75 5.10
N LEU A 11 9.29 -2.97 6.03
CA LEU A 11 7.86 -3.10 5.78
C LEU A 11 7.17 -1.91 6.43
N LEU A 12 6.58 -1.05 5.61
CA LEU A 12 5.86 0.13 6.07
C LEU A 12 4.36 -0.17 6.09
N LYS A 13 3.69 0.23 7.15
CA LYS A 13 2.24 0.19 7.21
C LYS A 13 1.69 1.60 7.02
N LEU A 14 0.86 1.79 6.00
CA LEU A 14 0.15 3.04 5.76
C LEU A 14 -1.32 2.84 6.11
N SER A 15 -1.87 3.73 6.93
CA SER A 15 -3.31 3.70 7.17
C SER A 15 -4.03 4.30 5.96
N GLY A 16 -5.24 3.79 5.67
CA GLY A 16 -6.05 4.37 4.60
C GLY A 16 -6.38 5.84 4.88
N GLU A 17 -6.60 6.20 6.14
CA GLU A 17 -6.88 7.58 6.52
C GLU A 17 -5.75 8.53 6.15
N ALA A 18 -4.51 8.08 6.21
CA ALA A 18 -3.36 8.91 5.84
C ALA A 18 -3.41 9.32 4.36
N LEU A 19 -4.01 8.50 3.50
CA LEU A 19 -4.12 8.79 2.07
C LEU A 19 -5.18 9.85 1.77
N ALA A 20 -6.16 10.00 2.65
CA ALA A 20 -7.24 10.98 2.50
C ALA A 20 -6.80 12.39 2.89
N GLY A 21 -5.75 12.53 3.71
CA GLY A 21 -5.34 13.82 4.22
C GLY A 21 -6.50 14.53 4.93
N ASP A 22 -6.71 15.80 4.60
CA ASP A 22 -7.78 16.59 5.19
C ASP A 22 -9.17 16.31 4.60
N LYS A 23 -9.26 15.52 3.54
CA LYS A 23 -10.54 15.20 2.90
C LYS A 23 -11.42 14.24 3.68
N LYS A 24 -10.84 13.52 4.64
CA LYS A 24 -11.50 12.50 5.46
C LYS A 24 -11.91 11.23 4.71
N THR A 25 -12.16 11.30 3.41
CA THR A 25 -12.51 10.15 2.58
C THR A 25 -11.81 10.23 1.22
N GLY A 26 -11.59 9.08 0.61
CA GLY A 26 -10.91 8.99 -0.69
C GLY A 26 -9.44 9.30 -0.62
N PHE A 27 -8.93 9.97 -1.64
CA PHE A 27 -7.51 10.30 -1.78
C PHE A 27 -7.28 11.79 -1.82
N ASP A 28 -6.27 12.24 -1.09
CA ASP A 28 -5.69 13.56 -1.30
C ASP A 28 -4.44 13.41 -2.15
N GLU A 29 -4.49 13.92 -3.36
CA GLU A 29 -3.44 13.71 -4.35
C GLU A 29 -2.08 14.25 -3.90
N ALA A 30 -2.07 15.43 -3.29
CA ALA A 30 -0.83 16.04 -2.80
C ALA A 30 -0.20 15.20 -1.68
N THR A 31 -1.03 14.67 -0.77
CA THR A 31 -0.58 13.80 0.30
C THR A 31 0.03 12.51 -0.26
N CYS A 32 -0.62 11.90 -1.24
CA CYS A 32 -0.13 10.66 -1.85
C CYS A 32 1.17 10.88 -2.62
N ARG A 33 1.32 12.02 -3.29
CA ARG A 33 2.59 12.38 -3.94
C ARG A 33 3.71 12.58 -2.93
N ASP A 34 3.40 13.16 -1.78
CA ASP A 34 4.38 13.37 -0.72
C ASP A 34 4.86 12.04 -0.14
N VAL A 35 3.94 11.11 0.09
CA VAL A 35 4.28 9.74 0.52
C VAL A 35 5.20 9.08 -0.52
N ALA A 36 4.87 9.21 -1.80
CA ALA A 36 5.69 8.65 -2.89
C ALA A 36 7.11 9.21 -2.88
N ARG A 37 7.26 10.53 -2.66
CA ARG A 37 8.59 11.15 -2.56
C ARG A 37 9.39 10.61 -1.39
N GLN A 38 8.75 10.43 -0.24
CA GLN A 38 9.43 9.89 0.95
C GLN A 38 9.90 8.46 0.73
N VAL A 39 9.07 7.63 0.12
CA VAL A 39 9.44 6.24 -0.19
C VAL A 39 10.57 6.20 -1.21
N ARG A 40 10.53 7.08 -2.21
CA ARG A 40 11.59 7.19 -3.21
C ARG A 40 12.96 7.48 -2.58
N VAL A 41 13.01 8.37 -1.61
CA VAL A 41 14.26 8.66 -0.88
C VAL A 41 14.82 7.37 -0.28
N LEU A 42 13.98 6.54 0.33
CA LEU A 42 14.42 5.26 0.92
C LEU A 42 14.97 4.32 -0.15
N THR A 43 14.30 4.19 -1.28
CA THR A 43 14.75 3.31 -2.36
C THR A 43 16.03 3.80 -3.00
N GLU A 44 16.22 5.12 -3.13
CA GLU A 44 17.45 5.72 -3.65
C GLU A 44 18.64 5.47 -2.72
N GLU A 45 18.39 5.30 -1.43
CA GLU A 45 19.41 4.93 -0.45
C GLU A 45 19.72 3.43 -0.45
N GLY A 46 19.08 2.66 -1.30
CA GLY A 46 19.31 1.24 -1.44
C GLY A 46 18.44 0.34 -0.57
N LEU A 47 17.47 0.91 0.14
CA LEU A 47 16.53 0.13 0.94
C LEU A 47 15.50 -0.57 0.03
N GLN A 48 15.20 -1.81 0.38
CA GLN A 48 14.07 -2.54 -0.20
C GLN A 48 12.84 -2.19 0.63
N VAL A 49 11.78 -1.73 -0.03
CA VAL A 49 10.59 -1.22 0.67
C VAL A 49 9.37 -2.03 0.24
N ALA A 50 8.70 -2.63 1.21
CA ALA A 50 7.39 -3.24 1.05
C ALA A 50 6.37 -2.43 1.85
N ILE A 51 5.14 -2.36 1.37
CA ILE A 51 4.11 -1.53 1.98
C ILE A 51 2.82 -2.33 2.13
N VAL A 52 2.18 -2.23 3.28
CA VAL A 52 0.82 -2.71 3.49
C VAL A 52 -0.07 -1.51 3.79
N ILE A 53 -1.27 -1.52 3.24
CA ILE A 53 -2.16 -0.36 3.28
C ILE A 53 -3.54 -0.78 3.81
N GLY A 54 -4.08 0.02 4.73
CA GLY A 54 -5.45 -0.16 5.21
C GLY A 54 -6.49 0.51 4.31
N GLY A 55 -7.77 0.30 4.60
CA GLY A 55 -8.89 0.80 3.81
C GLY A 55 -9.77 1.85 4.47
N GLY A 56 -9.32 2.41 5.60
CA GLY A 56 -10.15 3.29 6.45
C GLY A 56 -10.55 4.63 5.85
N ASN A 57 -10.01 5.01 4.69
CA ASN A 57 -10.42 6.21 3.96
C ASN A 57 -11.72 6.00 3.16
N PHE A 58 -12.14 4.75 2.99
CA PHE A 58 -13.38 4.40 2.28
C PHE A 58 -14.35 3.63 3.15
N TRP A 59 -13.87 2.77 4.04
CA TRP A 59 -14.74 1.83 4.72
C TRP A 59 -14.27 1.52 6.13
N ARG A 60 -15.20 1.60 7.08
CA ARG A 60 -14.99 1.17 8.46
C ARG A 60 -16.13 0.24 8.84
N GLY A 61 -15.90 -1.07 8.72
CA GLY A 61 -16.91 -2.08 8.96
C GLY A 61 -17.56 -2.02 10.34
N ARG A 62 -16.81 -1.56 11.35
CA ARG A 62 -17.31 -1.42 12.73
C ARG A 62 -18.43 -0.41 12.89
N THR A 63 -18.57 0.53 11.95
CA THR A 63 -19.57 1.58 12.05
C THR A 63 -20.90 1.20 11.39
N SER A 64 -20.94 0.04 10.73
CA SER A 64 -22.14 -0.44 10.06
C SER A 64 -22.82 -1.53 10.92
N GLU A 65 -23.84 -1.14 11.67
CA GLU A 65 -24.52 -2.06 12.61
C GLU A 65 -25.47 -3.03 11.91
N SER A 66 -25.95 -2.70 10.72
CA SER A 66 -26.96 -3.48 10.02
C SER A 66 -26.42 -4.47 9.02
N MET A 67 -25.11 -4.47 8.78
CA MET A 67 -24.49 -5.33 7.78
C MET A 67 -23.89 -6.58 8.42
N GLU A 68 -24.04 -7.72 7.72
CA GLU A 68 -23.36 -8.94 8.10
C GLU A 68 -21.84 -8.72 8.13
N ARG A 69 -21.19 -9.20 9.19
CA ARG A 69 -19.75 -8.99 9.43
C ARG A 69 -18.87 -9.45 8.26
N THR A 70 -19.17 -10.61 7.71
CA THR A 70 -18.40 -11.16 6.59
C THR A 70 -18.46 -10.24 5.37
N LYS A 71 -19.62 -9.68 5.09
CA LYS A 71 -19.78 -8.75 3.96
C LYS A 71 -19.04 -7.43 4.19
N ALA A 72 -19.12 -6.92 5.42
CA ALA A 72 -18.38 -5.72 5.79
C ALA A 72 -16.87 -5.92 5.64
N ASP A 73 -16.36 -7.07 6.04
CA ASP A 73 -14.94 -7.41 5.90
C ASP A 73 -14.53 -7.51 4.42
N GLN A 74 -15.38 -8.09 3.58
CA GLN A 74 -15.12 -8.16 2.13
C GLN A 74 -15.05 -6.77 1.49
N ILE A 75 -15.94 -5.86 1.88
CA ILE A 75 -15.89 -4.47 1.41
C ILE A 75 -14.58 -3.81 1.86
N GLY A 76 -14.19 -4.02 3.10
CA GLY A 76 -12.93 -3.52 3.62
C GLY A 76 -11.72 -4.03 2.84
N MET A 77 -11.72 -5.30 2.48
CA MET A 77 -10.67 -5.89 1.65
C MET A 77 -10.60 -5.22 0.28
N LEU A 78 -11.73 -4.99 -0.36
CA LEU A 78 -11.76 -4.30 -1.66
C LEU A 78 -11.31 -2.85 -1.55
N ALA A 79 -11.61 -2.18 -0.44
CA ALA A 79 -11.12 -0.83 -0.18
C ALA A 79 -9.59 -0.80 -0.12
N THR A 80 -8.96 -1.80 0.51
CA THR A 80 -7.49 -1.89 0.53
C THR A 80 -6.90 -2.11 -0.86
N VAL A 81 -7.58 -2.88 -1.71
CA VAL A 81 -7.14 -3.09 -3.09
C VAL A 81 -7.17 -1.78 -3.87
N MET A 82 -8.25 -1.00 -3.75
CA MET A 82 -8.33 0.31 -4.40
C MET A 82 -7.16 1.21 -3.98
N ASN A 83 -6.86 1.24 -2.69
CA ASN A 83 -5.76 2.04 -2.16
C ASN A 83 -4.41 1.59 -2.74
N CYS A 84 -4.18 0.29 -2.82
CA CYS A 84 -2.93 -0.23 -3.36
C CYS A 84 -2.77 0.11 -4.84
N ILE A 85 -3.82 0.02 -5.62
CA ILE A 85 -3.78 0.38 -7.04
C ILE A 85 -3.43 1.87 -7.20
N TYR A 86 -4.09 2.73 -6.44
CA TYR A 86 -3.85 4.18 -6.51
C TYR A 86 -2.43 4.53 -6.09
N VAL A 87 -1.98 4.00 -4.95
CA VAL A 87 -0.65 4.29 -4.42
C VAL A 87 0.44 3.76 -5.36
N ALA A 88 0.25 2.57 -5.93
CA ALA A 88 1.20 2.01 -6.88
C ALA A 88 1.35 2.91 -8.11
N ASP A 89 0.24 3.47 -8.61
CA ASP A 89 0.30 4.41 -9.72
C ASP A 89 1.06 5.69 -9.36
N ALA A 90 0.81 6.22 -8.17
CA ALA A 90 1.56 7.39 -7.67
C ALA A 90 3.06 7.08 -7.54
N PHE A 91 3.42 5.89 -7.10
CA PHE A 91 4.82 5.48 -6.98
C PHE A 91 5.47 5.33 -8.36
N ARG A 92 4.78 4.75 -9.33
CA ARG A 92 5.29 4.66 -10.71
C ARG A 92 5.50 6.04 -11.31
N ALA A 93 4.56 6.94 -11.07
CA ALA A 93 4.70 8.34 -11.51
C ALA A 93 5.90 9.04 -10.88
N ALA A 94 6.30 8.62 -9.68
CA ALA A 94 7.48 9.14 -9.00
C ALA A 94 8.78 8.45 -9.44
N GLY A 95 8.71 7.51 -10.39
CA GLY A 95 9.88 6.83 -10.96
C GLY A 95 10.24 5.51 -10.30
N MET A 96 9.36 4.95 -9.48
CA MET A 96 9.60 3.67 -8.82
C MET A 96 8.83 2.55 -9.52
N GLU A 97 9.51 1.47 -9.90
CA GLU A 97 8.82 0.26 -10.32
C GLU A 97 8.08 -0.33 -9.13
N THR A 98 6.80 -0.63 -9.31
CA THR A 98 5.93 -1.05 -8.21
C THR A 98 5.06 -2.23 -8.64
N GLU A 99 4.95 -3.23 -7.77
CA GLU A 99 4.06 -4.37 -7.96
C GLU A 99 3.02 -4.38 -6.85
N VAL A 100 1.79 -4.77 -7.19
CA VAL A 100 0.70 -4.87 -6.24
C VAL A 100 0.35 -6.34 -6.04
N TYR A 101 0.38 -6.79 -4.79
CA TYR A 101 0.00 -8.14 -4.41
C TYR A 101 -1.26 -8.16 -3.58
N THR A 102 -2.11 -9.13 -3.83
CA THR A 102 -3.31 -9.36 -3.04
C THR A 102 -3.39 -10.82 -2.59
N PRO A 103 -4.03 -11.10 -1.44
CA PRO A 103 -4.16 -12.47 -0.96
C PRO A 103 -5.22 -13.28 -1.72
N PHE A 104 -5.92 -12.67 -2.66
CA PHE A 104 -6.93 -13.31 -3.50
C PHE A 104 -6.78 -12.81 -4.92
N VAL A 105 -7.30 -13.57 -5.88
CA VAL A 105 -7.24 -13.18 -7.29
C VAL A 105 -8.15 -11.99 -7.54
N CYS A 106 -7.60 -10.93 -8.11
CA CYS A 106 -8.32 -9.70 -8.46
C CYS A 106 -8.17 -9.43 -9.96
N GLY A 107 -8.54 -10.39 -10.78
CA GLY A 107 -8.42 -10.32 -12.23
C GLY A 107 -6.99 -10.05 -12.66
N SER A 108 -6.83 -9.10 -13.58
CA SER A 108 -5.52 -8.67 -14.08
C SER A 108 -5.00 -7.42 -13.35
N PHE A 109 -5.70 -6.93 -12.32
CA PHE A 109 -5.34 -5.68 -11.64
C PHE A 109 -4.17 -5.86 -10.69
N THR A 110 -4.07 -7.02 -10.06
CA THR A 110 -3.05 -7.32 -9.06
C THR A 110 -2.49 -8.71 -9.28
N GLU A 111 -1.33 -8.97 -8.68
CA GLU A 111 -0.74 -10.30 -8.64
C GLU A 111 -1.22 -11.03 -7.38
N LEU A 112 -1.48 -12.32 -7.51
CA LEU A 112 -1.74 -13.14 -6.32
C LEU A 112 -0.45 -13.21 -5.50
N PHE A 113 -0.56 -12.97 -4.19
CA PHE A 113 0.61 -12.93 -3.33
C PHE A 113 1.38 -14.26 -3.36
N SER A 114 2.67 -14.14 -3.56
CA SER A 114 3.64 -15.21 -3.44
C SER A 114 4.88 -14.62 -2.75
N LYS A 115 5.27 -15.23 -1.65
CA LYS A 115 6.46 -14.78 -0.92
C LYS A 115 7.69 -14.74 -1.83
N ASP A 116 7.89 -15.79 -2.62
CA ASP A 116 9.07 -15.89 -3.46
C ASP A 116 9.10 -14.82 -4.55
N LYS A 117 7.95 -14.54 -5.17
CA LYS A 117 7.84 -13.45 -6.15
C LYS A 117 8.08 -12.08 -5.50
N ALA A 118 7.49 -11.86 -4.33
CA ALA A 118 7.66 -10.59 -3.61
C ALA A 118 9.13 -10.36 -3.24
N VAL A 119 9.82 -11.38 -2.77
CA VAL A 119 11.25 -11.28 -2.44
C VAL A 119 12.06 -10.95 -3.69
N ARG A 120 11.79 -11.61 -4.82
CA ARG A 120 12.50 -11.32 -6.08
C ARG A 120 12.26 -9.89 -6.54
N ASP A 121 11.02 -9.40 -6.40
CA ASP A 121 10.71 -8.02 -6.77
C ASP A 121 11.44 -7.02 -5.88
N LEU A 122 11.51 -7.28 -4.58
CA LEU A 122 12.26 -6.43 -3.64
C LEU A 122 13.75 -6.45 -3.96
N GLU A 123 14.31 -7.60 -4.27
CA GLU A 123 15.72 -7.73 -4.66
C GLU A 123 16.02 -7.02 -5.98
N ALA A 124 15.04 -6.93 -6.86
CA ALA A 124 15.14 -6.19 -8.12
C ALA A 124 14.95 -4.67 -7.96
N GLY A 125 14.69 -4.20 -6.75
CA GLY A 125 14.51 -2.77 -6.46
C GLY A 125 13.08 -2.27 -6.64
N LYS A 126 12.11 -3.16 -6.79
CA LYS A 126 10.69 -2.77 -6.88
C LYS A 126 10.09 -2.55 -5.49
N VAL A 127 9.09 -1.67 -5.45
CA VAL A 127 8.28 -1.43 -4.24
C VAL A 127 7.03 -2.28 -4.28
#